data_1cf62009866aab6fd5d8e6c05ca23701
#
_entry.id   1cf62009866aab6fd5d8e6c05ca23701
#
_cell.length_a   1.000
_cell.length_b   1.000
_cell.length_c   1.000
_cell.angle_alpha   90.00
_cell.angle_beta   90.00
_cell.angle_gamma   90.00
#
_symmetry.space_group_name_H-M   'P 1'
#
loop_
_entity.id
_entity.type
_entity.pdbx_description
1 polymer ?
#
loop_
_entity_poly.entity_id
_entity_poly.type
_entity_poly.pdbx_seq_one_letter_code
_entity_poly.pdbx_strand_id
1 'polypeptide(L)' 'MPTVSVVLKDIDTDGRIITMRYKNAKAYVNPTTNDLQVYRSYDPSLENEEMLAEFQADTYLYWE' A
#
# COMPACT_ATOMS: atom_id res chain seq x y z
N MET A 1 -13.32 -8.84 -3.55
CA MET A 1 -11.98 -8.52 -4.06
C MET A 1 -11.25 -7.70 -3.02
N PRO A 2 -10.03 -8.05 -2.64
CA PRO A 2 -9.33 -7.31 -1.60
C PRO A 2 -8.92 -5.92 -2.09
N THR A 3 -9.11 -4.95 -1.22
CA THR A 3 -8.71 -3.57 -1.47
C THR A 3 -7.76 -3.15 -0.35
N VAL A 4 -6.63 -2.56 -0.73
CA VAL A 4 -5.66 -2.01 0.22
C VAL A 4 -5.80 -0.49 0.21
N SER A 5 -5.98 0.08 1.39
CA SER A 5 -6.05 1.52 1.59
C SER A 5 -4.87 1.96 2.46
N VAL A 6 -4.07 2.89 1.96
CA VAL A 6 -2.90 3.41 2.68
C VAL A 6 -3.17 4.86 3.03
N VAL A 7 -3.16 5.15 4.33
CA VAL A 7 -3.37 6.50 4.84
C VAL A 7 -2.02 7.15 5.06
N LEU A 8 -1.77 8.24 4.35
CA LEU A 8 -0.48 8.92 4.37
C LEU A 8 -0.41 9.95 5.51
N LYS A 9 0.81 10.27 5.93
CA LYS A 9 1.05 11.32 6.91
C LYS A 9 0.86 12.71 6.33
N ASP A 10 0.92 12.79 5.00
CA ASP A 10 0.80 14.06 4.29
C ASP A 10 -0.66 14.50 4.17
N ILE A 11 -0.85 15.79 3.92
CA ILE A 11 -2.18 16.36 3.67
C ILE A 11 -2.17 17.00 2.29
N ASP A 12 -3.36 17.04 1.67
CA ASP A 12 -3.50 17.70 0.38
C ASP A 12 -3.62 19.22 0.55
N THR A 13 -3.83 19.93 -0.57
CA THR A 13 -3.92 21.40 -0.55
C THR A 13 -5.14 21.91 0.22
N ASP A 14 -6.14 21.07 0.44
CA ASP A 14 -7.33 21.41 1.21
C ASP A 14 -7.18 21.06 2.71
N GLY A 15 -6.01 20.59 3.12
CA GLY A 15 -5.74 20.18 4.50
C GLY A 15 -6.35 18.83 4.88
N ARG A 16 -6.68 17.99 3.91
CA ARG A 16 -7.28 16.68 4.15
C ARG A 16 -6.22 15.59 4.09
N ILE A 17 -6.43 14.55 4.89
CA ILE A 17 -5.56 13.38 4.89
C ILE A 17 -5.69 12.65 3.54
N ILE A 18 -4.54 12.31 2.95
CA ILE A 18 -4.50 11.59 1.68
C ILE A 18 -4.62 10.10 1.95
N THR A 19 -5.56 9.45 1.27
CA THR A 19 -5.70 7.98 1.31
C THR A 19 -5.52 7.45 -0.11
N MET A 20 -4.57 6.53 -0.28
CA MET A 20 -4.35 5.83 -1.54
C MET A 20 -5.03 4.47 -1.50
N ARG A 21 -5.86 4.18 -2.51
CA ARG A 21 -6.61 2.92 -2.58
C ARG A 21 -6.18 2.12 -3.79
N TYR A 22 -5.96 0.83 -3.56
CA TYR A 22 -5.55 -0.11 -4.60
C TYR A 22 -6.52 -1.29 -4.59
N LYS A 23 -7.23 -1.48 -5.69
CA LYS A 23 -8.16 -2.60 -5.86
C LYS A 23 -7.40 -3.84 -6.30
N ASN A 24 -7.89 -5.01 -5.89
CA ASN A 24 -7.26 -6.28 -6.19
C ASN A 24 -5.79 -6.31 -5.77
N ALA A 25 -5.53 -5.84 -4.55
CA ALA A 25 -4.18 -5.69 -4.05
C ALA A 25 -4.00 -6.38 -2.71
N LYS A 26 -2.77 -6.66 -2.41
CA LYS A 26 -2.35 -7.14 -1.09
C LYS A 26 -1.19 -6.28 -0.60
N ALA A 27 -1.08 -6.13 0.70
CA ALA A 27 -0.03 -5.34 1.31
C ALA A 27 0.95 -6.24 2.06
N TYR A 28 2.20 -5.84 2.06
CA TYR A 28 3.27 -6.53 2.77
C TYR A 28 4.17 -5.50 3.42
N VAL A 29 4.45 -5.70 4.71
CA VAL A 29 5.37 -4.83 5.45
C VAL A 29 6.71 -5.53 5.55
N ASN A 30 7.76 -4.87 5.09
CA ASN A 30 9.12 -5.39 5.22
C ASN A 30 9.52 -5.37 6.70
N PRO A 31 9.83 -6.53 7.31
CA PRO A 31 10.12 -6.58 8.74
C PRO A 31 11.44 -5.90 9.13
N THR A 32 12.32 -5.66 8.16
CA THR A 32 13.60 -5.01 8.42
C THR A 32 13.51 -3.49 8.38
N THR A 33 12.81 -2.96 7.38
CA THR A 33 12.73 -1.51 7.14
C THR A 33 11.40 -0.91 7.55
N ASN A 34 10.36 -1.74 7.74
CA ASN A 34 8.97 -1.34 7.96
C ASN A 34 8.34 -0.59 6.77
N ASP A 35 8.97 -0.68 5.61
CA ASP A 35 8.38 -0.14 4.38
C ASP A 35 7.16 -0.97 3.99
N LEU A 36 6.14 -0.29 3.49
CA LEU A 36 4.92 -0.92 3.03
C LEU A 36 5.00 -1.13 1.53
N GLN A 37 4.77 -2.37 1.09
CA GLN A 37 4.74 -2.73 -0.32
C GLN A 37 3.35 -3.18 -0.69
N VAL A 38 2.81 -2.66 -1.78
CA VAL A 38 1.49 -3.01 -2.28
C VAL A 38 1.65 -3.72 -3.61
N TYR A 39 1.14 -4.93 -3.69
CA TYR A 39 1.22 -5.77 -4.87
C TYR A 39 -0.17 -6.06 -5.41
N ARG A 40 -0.25 -6.29 -6.72
CA ARG A 40 -1.49 -6.78 -7.31
C ARG A 40 -1.75 -8.19 -6.81
N SER A 41 -2.99 -8.45 -6.41
CA SER A 41 -3.39 -9.78 -5.96
C SER A 41 -3.60 -10.66 -7.19
N TYR A 42 -2.70 -11.61 -7.39
CA TYR A 42 -2.77 -12.57 -8.49
C TYR A 42 -3.33 -13.90 -8.00
N ASP A 43 -3.79 -14.69 -8.96
CA ASP A 43 -4.04 -16.11 -8.74
C ASP A 43 -2.73 -16.74 -8.24
N PRO A 44 -2.77 -17.57 -7.18
CA PRO A 44 -1.58 -18.19 -6.63
C PRO A 44 -0.83 -19.10 -7.62
N SER A 45 -1.43 -19.44 -8.75
CA SER A 45 -0.75 -20.19 -9.80
C SER A 45 0.20 -19.33 -10.63
N LEU A 46 0.14 -18.00 -10.51
CA LEU A 46 1.01 -17.06 -11.23
C LEU A 46 2.24 -16.74 -10.38
N GLU A 47 3.41 -16.88 -10.99
CA GLU A 47 4.68 -16.72 -10.28
C GLU A 47 5.11 -15.25 -10.11
N ASN A 48 4.62 -14.36 -10.95
CA ASN A 48 5.08 -12.97 -10.97
C ASN A 48 4.09 -12.06 -10.25
N GLU A 49 4.57 -11.38 -9.22
CA GLU A 49 3.81 -10.37 -8.52
C GLU A 49 4.18 -8.99 -9.10
N GLU A 50 3.15 -8.17 -9.36
CA GLU A 50 3.36 -6.81 -9.82
C GLU A 50 3.28 -5.86 -8.63
N MET A 51 4.38 -5.14 -8.38
CA MET A 51 4.38 -4.11 -7.35
C MET A 51 3.66 -2.88 -7.88
N LEU A 52 2.59 -2.48 -7.17
CA LEU A 52 1.81 -1.31 -7.53
C LEU A 52 2.36 -0.04 -6.88
N ALA A 53 2.88 -0.15 -5.65
CA ALA A 53 3.38 0.99 -4.92
C ALA A 53 4.26 0.53 -3.77
N GLU A 54 5.14 1.43 -3.33
CA GLU A 54 5.94 1.24 -2.13
C GLU A 54 5.94 2.54 -1.33
N PHE A 55 5.75 2.44 -0.02
CA PHE A 55 5.73 3.58 0.89
C PHE A 55 6.78 3.38 1.95
N GLN A 56 7.64 4.37 2.15
CA GLN A 56 8.63 4.32 3.22
C GLN A 56 7.95 4.37 4.58
N ALA A 57 8.59 3.78 5.58
CA ALA A 57 8.02 3.59 6.92
C ALA A 57 7.51 4.89 7.55
N ASP A 58 8.14 6.03 7.24
CA ASP A 58 7.80 7.32 7.84
C ASP A 58 6.81 8.15 7.00
N THR A 59 6.32 7.62 5.88
CA THR A 59 5.45 8.36 4.96
C THR A 59 3.98 8.00 5.11
N TYR A 60 3.64 6.93 5.81
CA TYR A 60 2.27 6.51 6.01
C TYR A 60 1.97 6.31 7.49
N LEU A 61 0.69 6.48 7.87
CA LEU A 61 0.22 6.29 9.24
C LEU A 61 -0.18 4.84 9.48
N TYR A 62 -1.00 4.31 8.59
CA TYR A 62 -1.48 2.93 8.67
C TYR A 62 -2.07 2.52 7.32
N TRP A 63 -2.39 1.23 7.21
CA TRP A 63 -3.08 0.68 6.04
C TRP A 63 -4.09 -0.37 6.49
N GLU A 64 -5.06 -0.64 5.61
CA GLU A 64 -6.08 -1.67 5.88
C GLU A 64 -6.61 -2.32 4.60
#